data_2368b41206bae1d32b20bdb7aa615673
#
_entry.id   2368b41206bae1d32b20bdb7aa615673
#
_cell.length_a   1.000
_cell.length_b   1.000
_cell.length_c   1.000
_cell.angle_alpha   90.00
_cell.angle_beta   90.00
_cell.angle_gamma   90.00
#
_symmetry.space_group_name_H-M   'P 1'
#
loop_
_entity.id
_entity.type
_entity.pdbx_description
1 polymer ?
#
loop_
_entity_poly.entity_id
_entity_poly.type
_entity_poly.pdbx_seq_one_letter_code
_entity_poly.pdbx_strand_id
1 'polypeptide(L)'
;ASPDCRRVFRYLKERGISGEVLQRCVHLGILYESLPYHNAVFIGRDENQVARYAFLRGIYDASGKSFKMEQAGSEKAYAFCVPAKSGCRRVAVYEACVDVLAHMTLEQRQGSRDKYRLELGGISAPKEGQSQRSMKKPQALEHFLSQDPEITEIEVCTDNDFAGRWACEHIRKAYEGSYRIIENLPEIEGADWADMAKMAARTPEKRQNREAR
;
A
#
# COMPACT_ATOMS: atom_id res chain seq x y z
N ALA A 1 -15.27 1.79 16.40
CA ALA A 1 -15.42 2.09 14.98
C ALA A 1 -16.68 2.93 14.75
N SER A 2 -16.68 3.72 13.67
CA SER A 2 -17.90 4.38 13.18
C SER A 2 -18.87 3.33 12.63
N PRO A 3 -20.20 3.55 12.69
CA PRO A 3 -21.16 2.62 12.09
C PRO A 3 -21.06 2.55 10.55
N ASP A 4 -20.43 3.53 9.94
CA ASP A 4 -20.14 3.56 8.51
C ASP A 4 -18.77 4.22 8.25
N CYS A 5 -18.28 4.10 7.01
CA CYS A 5 -16.99 4.65 6.56
C CYS A 5 -17.16 5.84 5.59
N ARG A 6 -18.29 6.56 5.62
CA ARG A 6 -18.62 7.56 4.58
C ARG A 6 -17.59 8.67 4.43
N ARG A 7 -17.03 9.16 5.55
CA ARG A 7 -16.04 10.25 5.53
C ARG A 7 -14.70 9.76 5.02
N VAL A 8 -14.26 8.58 5.48
CA VAL A 8 -13.05 7.91 4.99
C VAL A 8 -13.17 7.59 3.50
N PHE A 9 -14.33 7.10 3.04
CA PHE A 9 -14.58 6.86 1.61
C PHE A 9 -14.47 8.13 0.78
N ARG A 10 -15.06 9.25 1.23
CA ARG A 10 -14.94 10.54 0.53
C ARG A 10 -13.47 10.94 0.40
N TYR A 11 -12.75 10.96 1.52
CA TYR A 11 -11.35 11.34 1.57
C TYR A 11 -10.46 10.48 0.64
N LEU A 12 -10.64 9.16 0.66
CA LEU A 12 -9.85 8.26 -0.17
C LEU A 12 -10.25 8.32 -1.65
N LYS A 13 -11.53 8.54 -1.95
CA LYS A 13 -11.99 8.78 -3.33
C LYS A 13 -11.43 10.08 -3.92
N GLU A 14 -11.30 11.14 -3.13
CA GLU A 14 -10.66 12.40 -3.55
C GLU A 14 -9.17 12.21 -3.87
N ARG A 15 -8.55 11.13 -3.37
CA ARG A 15 -7.20 10.66 -3.72
C ARG A 15 -7.16 9.69 -4.91
N GLY A 16 -8.27 9.53 -5.61
CA GLY A 16 -8.35 8.70 -6.81
C GLY A 16 -8.62 7.21 -6.55
N ILE A 17 -8.83 6.79 -5.31
CA ILE A 17 -9.06 5.38 -4.97
C ILE A 17 -10.51 4.99 -5.29
N SER A 18 -10.70 3.86 -5.98
CA SER A 18 -12.01 3.39 -6.40
C SER A 18 -12.88 2.93 -5.22
N GLY A 19 -14.21 3.10 -5.37
CA GLY A 19 -15.16 2.63 -4.36
C GLY A 19 -15.12 1.12 -4.16
N GLU A 20 -14.83 0.36 -5.20
CA GLU A 20 -14.72 -1.10 -5.15
C GLU A 20 -13.53 -1.57 -4.30
N VAL A 21 -12.37 -0.93 -4.45
CA VAL A 21 -11.19 -1.21 -3.62
C VAL A 21 -11.50 -0.93 -2.15
N LEU A 22 -12.13 0.21 -1.86
CA LEU A 22 -12.51 0.59 -0.50
C LEU A 22 -13.51 -0.39 0.11
N GLN A 23 -14.57 -0.77 -0.64
CA GLN A 23 -15.56 -1.74 -0.19
C GLN A 23 -14.93 -3.10 0.10
N ARG A 24 -14.00 -3.57 -0.77
CA ARG A 24 -13.25 -4.80 -0.53
C ARG A 24 -12.48 -4.75 0.79
N CYS A 25 -11.76 -3.67 1.09
CA CYS A 25 -10.97 -3.55 2.32
C CYS A 25 -11.86 -3.47 3.58
N VAL A 26 -13.02 -2.80 3.49
CA VAL A 26 -14.00 -2.78 4.59
C VAL A 26 -14.62 -4.16 4.80
N HIS A 27 -14.98 -4.86 3.73
CA HIS A 27 -15.51 -6.23 3.81
C HIS A 27 -14.51 -7.23 4.41
N LEU A 28 -13.23 -7.07 4.09
CA LEU A 28 -12.14 -7.86 4.69
C LEU A 28 -11.84 -7.45 6.16
N GLY A 29 -12.46 -6.39 6.68
CA GLY A 29 -12.22 -5.90 8.04
C GLY A 29 -10.83 -5.31 8.25
N ILE A 30 -10.16 -4.86 7.18
CA ILE A 30 -8.82 -4.27 7.24
C ILE A 30 -8.81 -2.75 7.04
N LEU A 31 -9.98 -2.14 6.81
CA LEU A 31 -10.17 -0.69 6.73
C LEU A 31 -11.46 -0.33 7.46
N TYR A 32 -11.40 0.67 8.35
CA TYR A 32 -12.58 1.25 8.98
C TYR A 32 -12.38 2.73 9.33
N GLU A 33 -13.45 3.39 9.77
CA GLU A 33 -13.45 4.77 10.26
C GLU A 33 -13.47 4.77 11.79
N SER A 34 -12.54 5.48 12.43
CA SER A 34 -12.48 5.59 13.88
C SER A 34 -13.46 6.64 14.44
N LEU A 35 -13.77 6.58 15.72
CA LEU A 35 -14.45 7.62 16.48
C LEU A 35 -13.53 8.09 17.63
N PRO A 36 -13.61 9.35 18.07
CA PRO A 36 -14.47 10.43 17.55
C PRO A 36 -13.87 11.19 16.36
N TYR A 37 -12.59 10.97 15.99
CA TYR A 37 -11.84 11.79 15.03
C TYR A 37 -12.01 11.38 13.58
N HIS A 38 -12.74 10.33 13.27
CA HIS A 38 -13.02 9.84 11.92
C HIS A 38 -11.76 9.48 11.07
N ASN A 39 -10.66 9.12 11.71
CA ASN A 39 -9.46 8.70 10.99
C ASN A 39 -9.73 7.44 10.15
N ALA A 40 -9.08 7.34 8.99
CA ALA A 40 -8.94 6.08 8.28
C ALA A 40 -8.00 5.18 9.08
N VAL A 41 -8.45 3.97 9.43
CA VAL A 41 -7.68 3.00 10.20
C VAL A 41 -7.43 1.77 9.35
N PHE A 42 -6.17 1.47 9.12
CA PHE A 42 -5.68 0.32 8.37
C PHE A 42 -5.20 -0.74 9.35
N ILE A 43 -5.68 -1.97 9.21
CA ILE A 43 -5.44 -3.06 10.16
C ILE A 43 -4.57 -4.14 9.52
N GLY A 44 -3.53 -4.53 10.24
CA GLY A 44 -2.80 -5.76 10.00
C GLY A 44 -3.21 -6.84 11.00
N ARG A 45 -3.31 -8.08 10.52
CA ARG A 45 -3.79 -9.23 11.30
C ARG A 45 -2.78 -10.36 11.29
N ASP A 46 -2.79 -11.14 12.37
CA ASP A 46 -2.07 -12.41 12.42
C ASP A 46 -2.85 -13.54 11.70
N GLU A 47 -2.29 -14.73 11.67
CA GLU A 47 -2.88 -15.94 11.08
C GLU A 47 -4.20 -16.36 11.75
N ASN A 48 -4.43 -15.97 12.99
CA ASN A 48 -5.67 -16.18 13.73
C ASN A 48 -6.70 -15.05 13.52
N GLN A 49 -6.44 -14.14 12.59
CA GLN A 49 -7.26 -12.96 12.30
C GLN A 49 -7.35 -11.96 13.46
N VAL A 50 -6.45 -12.04 14.44
CA VAL A 50 -6.35 -11.06 15.52
C VAL A 50 -5.60 -9.83 15.01
N ALA A 51 -6.15 -8.63 15.29
CA ALA A 51 -5.50 -7.38 14.95
C ALA A 51 -4.21 -7.20 15.78
N ARG A 52 -3.07 -7.09 15.10
CA ARG A 52 -1.74 -6.87 15.68
C ARG A 52 -1.13 -5.54 15.29
N TYR A 53 -1.63 -4.93 14.24
CA TYR A 53 -1.13 -3.66 13.74
C TYR A 53 -2.30 -2.75 13.37
N ALA A 54 -2.17 -1.48 13.65
CA ALA A 54 -3.10 -0.46 13.19
C ALA A 54 -2.35 0.84 12.85
N PHE A 55 -2.59 1.33 11.64
CA PHE A 55 -2.13 2.63 11.19
C PHE A 55 -3.30 3.58 11.02
N LEU A 56 -3.21 4.77 11.61
CA LEU A 56 -4.24 5.81 11.59
C LEU A 56 -3.81 6.94 10.66
N ARG A 57 -4.72 7.31 9.75
CA ARG A 57 -4.55 8.48 8.87
C ARG A 57 -5.70 9.46 9.09
N GLY A 58 -5.36 10.69 9.49
CA GLY A 58 -6.32 11.79 9.58
C GLY A 58 -6.88 12.15 8.21
N ILE A 59 -8.18 12.42 8.18
CA ILE A 59 -8.89 12.81 6.96
C ILE A 59 -9.18 14.31 6.90
N TYR A 60 -8.90 15.03 7.99
CA TYR A 60 -9.04 16.48 8.06
C TYR A 60 -7.67 17.13 8.06
N ASP A 61 -7.44 17.99 7.10
CA ASP A 61 -6.14 18.62 6.84
C ASP A 61 -6.21 20.12 7.16
N ALA A 62 -6.61 20.47 8.41
CA ALA A 62 -6.80 21.86 8.83
C ALA A 62 -5.51 22.66 8.88
N SER A 63 -4.34 21.99 8.88
CA SER A 63 -3.00 22.62 9.02
C SER A 63 -2.03 22.33 7.87
N GLY A 64 -2.49 21.70 6.80
CA GLY A 64 -1.63 21.24 5.68
C GLY A 64 -0.75 20.04 6.04
N LYS A 65 -0.83 19.53 7.27
CA LYS A 65 -0.13 18.31 7.70
C LYS A 65 -1.14 17.23 8.06
N SER A 66 -1.22 16.20 7.22
CA SER A 66 -2.04 15.04 7.48
C SER A 66 -1.57 14.30 8.73
N PHE A 67 -2.47 14.08 9.69
CA PHE A 67 -2.18 13.25 10.86
C PHE A 67 -1.88 11.82 10.42
N LYS A 68 -0.76 11.28 10.90
CA LYS A 68 -0.32 9.91 10.66
C LYS A 68 0.19 9.35 11.99
N MET A 69 -0.31 8.18 12.39
CA MET A 69 0.11 7.55 13.62
C MET A 69 -0.01 6.03 13.52
N GLU A 70 1.03 5.35 13.92
CA GLU A 70 0.97 3.93 14.24
C GLU A 70 0.39 3.79 15.65
N GLN A 71 -0.62 2.96 15.84
CA GLN A 71 -1.26 2.73 17.15
C GLN A 71 -0.24 2.15 18.13
N ALA A 72 -0.22 2.67 19.35
CA ALA A 72 0.62 2.11 20.40
C ALA A 72 0.33 0.62 20.62
N GLY A 73 1.38 -0.19 20.72
CA GLY A 73 1.27 -1.65 20.83
C GLY A 73 1.15 -2.37 19.48
N SER A 74 1.22 -1.66 18.35
CA SER A 74 1.29 -2.29 17.03
C SER A 74 2.62 -3.03 16.84
N GLU A 75 2.52 -4.19 16.19
CA GLU A 75 3.65 -5.02 15.80
C GLU A 75 3.88 -4.91 14.28
N LYS A 76 4.96 -4.24 13.88
CA LYS A 76 5.27 -4.00 12.44
C LYS A 76 5.40 -5.27 11.60
N ALA A 77 5.68 -6.40 12.23
CA ALA A 77 5.67 -7.70 11.58
C ALA A 77 4.33 -8.01 10.89
N TYR A 78 3.24 -7.51 11.44
CA TYR A 78 1.86 -7.72 10.96
C TYR A 78 1.30 -6.49 10.25
N ALA A 79 2.12 -5.74 9.52
CA ALA A 79 1.69 -4.54 8.83
C ALA A 79 0.48 -4.80 7.90
N PHE A 80 -0.17 -3.71 7.46
CA PHE A 80 -1.36 -3.79 6.62
C PHE A 80 -1.10 -4.62 5.35
N CYS A 81 -1.94 -5.62 5.12
CA CYS A 81 -1.85 -6.48 3.94
C CYS A 81 -3.23 -6.72 3.32
N VAL A 82 -3.36 -6.51 2.01
CA VAL A 82 -4.52 -6.95 1.25
C VAL A 82 -4.24 -8.35 0.71
N PRO A 83 -5.05 -9.36 1.11
CA PRO A 83 -4.81 -10.74 0.70
C PRO A 83 -5.07 -10.96 -0.79
N ALA A 84 -4.29 -11.88 -1.37
CA ALA A 84 -4.51 -12.45 -2.69
C ALA A 84 -5.48 -13.65 -2.63
N LYS A 85 -5.77 -14.23 -3.78
CA LYS A 85 -6.48 -15.51 -3.85
C LYS A 85 -5.56 -16.65 -3.42
N SER A 86 -6.14 -17.75 -2.99
CA SER A 86 -5.39 -18.95 -2.61
C SER A 86 -4.47 -19.42 -3.75
N GLY A 87 -3.25 -19.83 -3.37
CA GLY A 87 -2.22 -20.30 -4.31
C GLY A 87 -1.46 -19.19 -5.04
N CYS A 88 -1.65 -17.94 -4.65
CA CYS A 88 -0.84 -16.85 -5.18
C CYS A 88 0.60 -16.93 -4.65
N ARG A 89 1.60 -16.76 -5.53
CA ARG A 89 3.02 -16.86 -5.21
C ARG A 89 3.75 -15.53 -5.31
N ARG A 90 3.01 -14.42 -5.18
CA ARG A 90 3.50 -13.06 -5.37
C ARG A 90 3.10 -12.15 -4.24
N VAL A 91 4.04 -11.30 -3.83
CA VAL A 91 3.76 -10.17 -2.94
C VAL A 91 4.28 -8.88 -3.55
N ALA A 92 3.44 -7.85 -3.57
CA ALA A 92 3.85 -6.48 -3.86
C ALA A 92 4.02 -5.72 -2.55
N VAL A 93 5.09 -4.93 -2.45
CA VAL A 93 5.44 -4.19 -1.24
C VAL A 93 5.40 -2.68 -1.48
N TYR A 94 4.90 -1.93 -0.50
CA TYR A 94 4.61 -0.49 -0.60
C TYR A 94 5.08 0.25 0.65
N GLU A 95 5.29 1.56 0.52
CA GLU A 95 5.69 2.40 1.66
C GLU A 95 4.52 2.71 2.60
N ALA A 96 3.31 2.90 2.07
CA ALA A 96 2.14 3.26 2.86
C ALA A 96 0.85 2.57 2.39
N CYS A 97 -0.10 2.42 3.33
CA CYS A 97 -1.40 1.78 3.07
C CYS A 97 -2.20 2.45 1.94
N VAL A 98 -2.08 3.78 1.80
CA VAL A 98 -2.80 4.53 0.75
C VAL A 98 -2.27 4.17 -0.62
N ASP A 99 -0.96 3.94 -0.77
CA ASP A 99 -0.33 3.55 -2.03
C ASP A 99 -0.72 2.14 -2.44
N VAL A 100 -0.90 1.22 -1.49
CA VAL A 100 -1.52 -0.09 -1.74
C VAL A 100 -2.88 0.08 -2.42
N LEU A 101 -3.77 0.88 -1.85
CA LEU A 101 -5.13 1.05 -2.38
C LEU A 101 -5.15 1.81 -3.72
N ALA A 102 -4.26 2.79 -3.87
CA ALA A 102 -4.11 3.57 -5.08
C ALA A 102 -3.63 2.70 -6.26
N HIS A 103 -2.56 1.94 -6.06
CA HIS A 103 -2.05 1.03 -7.08
C HIS A 103 -3.08 -0.06 -7.43
N MET A 104 -3.77 -0.65 -6.44
CA MET A 104 -4.89 -1.55 -6.69
C MET A 104 -5.94 -0.94 -7.62
N THR A 105 -6.27 0.34 -7.43
CA THR A 105 -7.26 1.04 -8.25
C THR A 105 -6.78 1.21 -9.70
N LEU A 106 -5.50 1.54 -9.90
CA LEU A 106 -4.90 1.65 -11.23
C LEU A 106 -4.90 0.29 -11.95
N GLU A 107 -4.50 -0.75 -11.24
CA GLU A 107 -4.46 -2.11 -11.76
C GLU A 107 -5.83 -2.68 -12.13
N GLN A 108 -6.91 -2.31 -11.42
CA GLN A 108 -8.27 -2.72 -11.79
C GLN A 108 -8.65 -2.28 -13.20
N ARG A 109 -8.13 -1.13 -13.65
CA ARG A 109 -8.39 -0.60 -15.00
C ARG A 109 -7.57 -1.29 -16.09
N GLN A 110 -6.40 -1.79 -15.74
CA GLN A 110 -5.43 -2.36 -16.68
C GLN A 110 -5.47 -3.88 -16.77
N GLY A 111 -6.14 -4.54 -15.80
CA GLY A 111 -6.11 -5.99 -15.64
C GLY A 111 -4.75 -6.44 -15.06
N SER A 112 -4.68 -6.66 -13.76
CA SER A 112 -3.46 -7.11 -13.09
C SER A 112 -3.51 -8.58 -12.73
N ARG A 113 -2.33 -9.16 -12.53
CA ARG A 113 -2.19 -10.47 -11.91
C ARG A 113 -2.51 -10.38 -10.43
N ASP A 114 -3.12 -11.43 -9.90
CA ASP A 114 -3.39 -11.52 -8.47
C ASP A 114 -2.09 -11.57 -7.65
N LYS A 115 -2.08 -10.86 -6.53
CA LYS A 115 -0.92 -10.74 -5.62
C LYS A 115 -1.34 -10.28 -4.24
N TYR A 116 -0.59 -10.67 -3.22
CA TYR A 116 -0.64 -10.02 -1.91
C TYR A 116 -0.10 -8.59 -2.02
N ARG A 117 -0.63 -7.67 -1.24
CA ARG A 117 -0.17 -6.28 -1.22
C ARG A 117 0.11 -5.86 0.20
N LEU A 118 1.39 -5.77 0.52
CA LEU A 118 1.92 -5.57 1.86
C LEU A 118 2.51 -4.16 2.03
N GLU A 119 2.07 -3.46 3.04
CA GLU A 119 2.70 -2.21 3.48
C GLU A 119 3.92 -2.54 4.35
N LEU A 120 5.01 -1.76 4.21
CA LEU A 120 6.29 -2.02 4.89
C LEU A 120 6.43 -1.32 6.26
N GLY A 121 5.44 -0.53 6.70
CA GLY A 121 5.51 0.25 7.94
C GLY A 121 6.41 1.47 7.84
N GLY A 122 6.56 2.03 6.64
CA GLY A 122 7.43 3.15 6.30
C GLY A 122 8.86 2.72 5.97
N ILE A 123 9.55 3.59 5.26
CA ILE A 123 10.94 3.42 4.84
C ILE A 123 11.80 4.51 5.49
N SER A 124 12.95 4.14 6.02
CA SER A 124 13.94 5.04 6.59
C SER A 124 15.19 5.03 5.73
N ALA A 125 15.20 5.83 4.67
CA ALA A 125 16.39 6.06 3.88
C ALA A 125 17.38 6.97 4.63
N PRO A 126 18.71 6.85 4.37
CA PRO A 126 19.67 7.83 4.83
C PRO A 126 19.35 9.19 4.19
N LYS A 127 19.75 10.27 4.85
CA LYS A 127 19.68 11.61 4.24
C LYS A 127 20.62 11.64 3.04
N GLU A 128 20.24 12.37 2.01
CA GLU A 128 21.05 12.59 0.83
C GLU A 128 22.45 13.07 1.23
N GLY A 129 23.51 12.46 0.69
CA GLY A 129 24.91 12.74 1.04
C GLY A 129 25.44 12.03 2.29
N GLN A 130 24.65 11.24 3.02
CA GLN A 130 25.16 10.39 4.10
C GLN A 130 25.61 9.03 3.54
N SER A 131 26.71 8.49 4.12
CA SER A 131 27.19 7.16 3.74
C SER A 131 26.07 6.11 3.90
N GLN A 132 25.87 5.31 2.87
CA GLN A 132 24.83 4.27 2.83
C GLN A 132 25.05 3.27 3.97
N ARG A 133 24.24 3.37 5.00
CA ARG A 133 24.09 2.27 5.96
C ARG A 133 23.34 1.13 5.25
N SER A 134 23.74 -0.10 5.51
CA SER A 134 22.96 -1.24 5.06
C SER A 134 21.53 -1.12 5.59
N MET A 135 20.54 -1.19 4.71
CA MET A 135 19.13 -1.25 5.10
C MET A 135 18.90 -2.54 5.89
N LYS A 136 18.25 -2.44 7.04
CA LYS A 136 17.70 -3.63 7.68
C LYS A 136 16.56 -4.14 6.81
N LYS A 137 16.50 -5.45 6.63
CA LYS A 137 15.38 -6.08 5.93
C LYS A 137 14.06 -5.64 6.56
N PRO A 138 13.03 -5.27 5.77
CA PRO A 138 11.74 -4.82 6.32
C PRO A 138 11.08 -5.91 7.16
N GLN A 139 10.76 -5.60 8.41
CA GLN A 139 10.23 -6.57 9.36
C GLN A 139 8.92 -7.22 8.88
N ALA A 140 8.04 -6.42 8.26
CA ALA A 140 6.79 -6.91 7.69
C ALA A 140 7.03 -7.92 6.57
N LEU A 141 7.98 -7.65 5.67
CA LEU A 141 8.30 -8.55 4.56
C LEU A 141 8.95 -9.83 5.04
N GLU A 142 9.93 -9.76 5.96
CA GLU A 142 10.56 -10.94 6.55
C GLU A 142 9.53 -11.85 7.23
N HIS A 143 8.64 -11.26 8.03
CA HIS A 143 7.58 -12.02 8.68
C HIS A 143 6.64 -12.65 7.65
N PHE A 144 6.15 -11.88 6.67
CA PHE A 144 5.24 -12.36 5.64
C PHE A 144 5.84 -13.54 4.87
N LEU A 145 7.09 -13.44 4.43
CA LEU A 145 7.78 -14.51 3.69
C LEU A 145 8.02 -15.75 4.56
N SER A 146 8.19 -15.60 5.88
CA SER A 146 8.32 -16.73 6.80
C SER A 146 7.00 -17.50 6.99
N GLN A 147 5.85 -16.82 6.85
CA GLN A 147 4.52 -17.43 6.98
C GLN A 147 4.04 -18.07 5.67
N ASP A 148 4.48 -17.57 4.52
CA ASP A 148 4.09 -18.06 3.20
C ASP A 148 5.32 -18.45 2.37
N PRO A 149 5.88 -19.65 2.58
CA PRO A 149 7.07 -20.13 1.87
C PRO A 149 6.83 -20.39 0.38
N GLU A 150 5.59 -20.40 -0.09
CA GLU A 150 5.25 -20.57 -1.50
C GLU A 150 5.49 -19.28 -2.33
N ILE A 151 5.73 -18.15 -1.70
CA ILE A 151 6.08 -16.91 -2.41
C ILE A 151 7.39 -17.10 -3.16
N THR A 152 7.39 -16.72 -4.43
CA THR A 152 8.57 -16.78 -5.32
C THR A 152 8.88 -15.45 -5.99
N GLU A 153 7.96 -14.49 -5.91
CA GLU A 153 8.09 -13.21 -6.59
C GLU A 153 7.76 -12.05 -5.66
N ILE A 154 8.66 -11.08 -5.58
CA ILE A 154 8.47 -9.82 -4.85
C ILE A 154 8.43 -8.68 -5.86
N GLU A 155 7.33 -7.94 -5.90
CA GLU A 155 7.17 -6.74 -6.69
C GLU A 155 7.37 -5.52 -5.80
N VAL A 156 8.38 -4.72 -6.07
CA VAL A 156 8.73 -3.55 -5.25
C VAL A 156 8.05 -2.33 -5.84
N CYS A 157 7.05 -1.82 -5.12
CA CYS A 157 6.17 -0.71 -5.51
C CYS A 157 6.36 0.49 -4.59
N THR A 158 7.61 0.85 -4.29
CA THR A 158 7.96 2.03 -3.49
C THR A 158 7.75 3.32 -4.29
N ASP A 159 7.82 4.48 -3.64
CA ASP A 159 7.68 5.77 -4.28
C ASP A 159 8.83 6.04 -5.26
N ASN A 160 8.60 6.86 -6.29
CA ASN A 160 9.66 7.22 -7.22
C ASN A 160 10.39 8.50 -6.79
N ASP A 161 10.73 8.58 -5.50
CA ASP A 161 11.61 9.60 -4.94
C ASP A 161 12.96 9.02 -4.50
N PHE A 162 13.82 9.83 -3.88
CA PHE A 162 15.13 9.36 -3.41
C PHE A 162 15.01 8.20 -2.42
N ALA A 163 14.09 8.30 -1.46
CA ALA A 163 13.93 7.29 -0.41
C ALA A 163 13.35 5.98 -0.97
N GLY A 164 12.34 6.08 -1.84
CA GLY A 164 11.72 4.92 -2.48
C GLY A 164 12.65 4.18 -3.43
N ARG A 165 13.40 4.90 -4.27
CA ARG A 165 14.43 4.29 -5.15
C ARG A 165 15.54 3.63 -4.34
N TRP A 166 16.01 4.28 -3.28
CA TRP A 166 16.99 3.70 -2.37
C TRP A 166 16.48 2.41 -1.75
N ALA A 167 15.24 2.39 -1.27
CA ALA A 167 14.62 1.20 -0.69
C ALA A 167 14.43 0.09 -1.73
N CYS A 168 13.98 0.43 -2.94
CA CYS A 168 13.82 -0.51 -4.05
C CYS A 168 15.15 -1.23 -4.33
N GLU A 169 16.24 -0.49 -4.49
CA GLU A 169 17.58 -1.06 -4.72
C GLU A 169 18.01 -1.99 -3.57
N HIS A 170 17.77 -1.60 -2.31
CA HIS A 170 18.17 -2.39 -1.15
C HIS A 170 17.32 -3.64 -0.99
N ILE A 171 16.01 -3.57 -1.22
CA ILE A 171 15.13 -4.75 -1.24
C ILE A 171 15.57 -5.69 -2.35
N ARG A 172 15.83 -5.19 -3.57
CA ARG A 172 16.34 -6.02 -4.66
C ARG A 172 17.60 -6.76 -4.23
N LYS A 173 18.64 -6.06 -3.77
CA LYS A 173 19.90 -6.67 -3.33
C LYS A 173 19.73 -7.69 -2.19
N ALA A 174 18.79 -7.45 -1.28
CA ALA A 174 18.58 -8.31 -0.12
C ALA A 174 17.87 -9.62 -0.46
N TYR A 175 17.08 -9.66 -1.56
CA TYR A 175 16.18 -10.77 -1.86
C TYR A 175 16.40 -11.43 -3.22
N GLU A 176 17.11 -10.81 -4.19
CA GLU A 176 17.31 -11.32 -5.55
C GLU A 176 17.97 -12.71 -5.62
N GLY A 177 18.69 -13.12 -4.57
CA GLY A 177 19.27 -14.47 -4.48
C GLY A 177 18.26 -15.58 -4.18
N SER A 178 17.05 -15.23 -3.70
CA SER A 178 16.02 -16.20 -3.27
C SER A 178 14.68 -15.99 -3.94
N TYR A 179 14.40 -14.80 -4.47
CA TYR A 179 13.13 -14.41 -5.05
C TYR A 179 13.35 -13.72 -6.40
N ARG A 180 12.36 -13.86 -7.30
CA ARG A 180 12.29 -13.01 -8.48
C ARG A 180 11.85 -11.61 -8.06
N ILE A 181 12.67 -10.61 -8.31
CA ILE A 181 12.36 -9.21 -8.00
C ILE A 181 11.84 -8.50 -9.24
N ILE A 182 10.72 -7.81 -9.09
CA ILE A 182 10.15 -6.91 -10.10
C ILE A 182 10.14 -5.50 -9.51
N GLU A 183 10.80 -4.58 -10.17
CA GLU A 183 10.77 -3.17 -9.82
C GLU A 183 9.58 -2.53 -10.54
N ASN A 184 8.63 -1.99 -9.80
CA ASN A 184 7.44 -1.33 -10.32
C ASN A 184 7.20 -0.04 -9.54
N LEU A 185 7.85 1.02 -9.97
CA LEU A 185 7.75 2.35 -9.37
C LEU A 185 6.74 3.21 -10.14
N PRO A 186 6.15 4.26 -9.53
CA PRO A 186 5.40 5.27 -10.27
C PRO A 186 6.18 5.81 -11.46
N GLU A 187 5.50 6.05 -12.60
CA GLU A 187 6.17 6.51 -13.82
C GLU A 187 6.77 7.93 -13.69
N ILE A 188 6.20 8.74 -12.80
CA ILE A 188 6.60 10.14 -12.63
C ILE A 188 7.60 10.25 -11.48
N GLU A 189 8.76 10.84 -11.73
CA GLU A 189 9.75 11.11 -10.69
C GLU A 189 9.19 12.01 -9.59
N GLY A 190 9.44 11.64 -8.34
CA GLY A 190 8.92 12.30 -7.15
C GLY A 190 7.47 11.97 -6.79
N ALA A 191 6.78 11.15 -7.58
CA ALA A 191 5.39 10.76 -7.30
C ALA A 191 5.29 9.48 -6.44
N ASP A 192 4.20 9.39 -5.70
CA ASP A 192 3.70 8.17 -5.07
C ASP A 192 2.53 7.56 -5.89
N TRP A 193 2.06 6.37 -5.50
CA TRP A 193 0.94 5.73 -6.19
C TRP A 193 -0.38 6.48 -6.00
N ALA A 194 -0.56 7.20 -4.90
CA ALA A 194 -1.74 8.02 -4.67
C ALA A 194 -1.78 9.23 -5.63
N ASP A 195 -0.62 9.81 -5.95
CA ASP A 195 -0.52 10.87 -6.98
C ASP A 195 -0.89 10.32 -8.36
N MET A 196 -0.39 9.15 -8.73
CA MET A 196 -0.73 8.49 -10.00
C MET A 196 -2.23 8.19 -10.11
N ALA A 197 -2.84 7.65 -9.05
CA ALA A 197 -4.29 7.38 -9.03
C ALA A 197 -5.12 8.65 -9.13
N LYS A 198 -4.71 9.73 -8.46
CA LYS A 198 -5.37 11.03 -8.51
C LYS A 198 -5.29 11.67 -9.89
N MET A 199 -4.16 11.55 -10.57
CA MET A 199 -4.00 12.00 -11.96
C MET A 199 -4.89 11.20 -12.91
N ALA A 200 -4.88 9.87 -12.80
CA ALA A 200 -5.72 9.00 -13.60
C ALA A 200 -7.22 9.24 -13.40
N ALA A 201 -7.65 9.59 -12.17
CA ALA A 201 -9.05 9.92 -11.88
C ALA A 201 -9.49 11.26 -12.50
N ARG A 202 -8.57 12.19 -12.76
CA ARG A 202 -8.84 13.49 -13.39
C ARG A 202 -8.85 13.45 -14.91
N THR A 203 -8.22 12.44 -15.50
CA THR A 203 -8.20 12.26 -16.96
C THR A 203 -9.50 11.57 -17.37
N PRO A 204 -10.40 12.25 -18.12
CA PRO A 204 -11.63 11.62 -18.58
C PRO A 204 -11.27 10.46 -19.50
N GLU A 205 -11.84 9.27 -19.24
CA GLU A 205 -11.78 8.15 -20.17
C GLU A 205 -12.28 8.66 -21.54
N LYS A 206 -11.42 8.63 -22.55
CA LYS A 206 -11.90 8.67 -23.92
C LYS A 206 -12.78 7.42 -24.08
N ARG A 207 -14.11 7.62 -24.00
CA ARG A 207 -15.08 6.61 -24.40
C ARG A 207 -14.69 6.19 -25.82
N GLN A 208 -14.10 5.02 -25.94
CA GLN A 208 -14.02 4.36 -27.23
C GLN A 208 -15.48 4.03 -27.61
N ASN A 209 -16.09 4.95 -28.37
CA ASN A 209 -17.25 4.62 -29.18
C ASN A 209 -16.80 3.51 -30.12
N ARG A 210 -17.03 2.26 -29.75
CA ARG A 210 -17.22 1.20 -30.71
C ARG A 210 -18.61 1.44 -31.31
N GLU A 211 -18.65 2.30 -32.31
CA GLU A 211 -19.75 2.28 -33.28
C GLU A 211 -19.75 0.90 -33.93
N ALA A 212 -20.88 0.26 -33.79
CA ALA A 212 -21.22 -0.95 -34.52
C ALA A 212 -21.18 -0.65 -36.02
N ARG A 213 -20.49 -1.49 -36.74
CA ARG A 213 -20.79 -1.83 -38.13
C ARG A 213 -20.97 -3.33 -38.23
#